data_13b181b46528c88bd66dd8a1e393cc1a
#
_entry.id   13b181b46528c88bd66dd8a1e393cc1a
#
_cell.length_a   1.000
_cell.length_b   1.000
_cell.length_c   1.000
_cell.angle_alpha   90.00
_cell.angle_beta   90.00
_cell.angle_gamma   90.00
#
_symmetry.space_group_name_H-M   'P 1'
#
loop_
_entity.id
_entity.type
_entity.pdbx_description
1 polymer ?
#
loop_
_entity_poly.entity_id
_entity_poly.type
_entity_poly.pdbx_seq_one_letter_code
_entity_poly.pdbx_strand_id
1 'polypeptide(L)'
;MPTVARRGAFIALGVVAAALSAAGDASALDLPKLAKKPLSLEVTEVTIVAQRFGARDNEAPEDFGWGQWINRINAALSWDKFTAGVRLDSALYWLRPIDNLPITPALQEDDTRRFRNSIYPAKLWVSYNAPGVELTVGDAYVQFARGLVLSMRKLDDIGIDTTVRGAKINVQKGPFAFTLVGGYANPSRLDEASGQALFLPTSNPNQPRSPFPVFGSDHIMGAELQAGRGTPVVLATSIANVTRCAPYKYLPSGKIDDDGGSLAAEIGHCDDASVDAWLGGINPTPTRSARYITNASQSVEFPKMGKLGSLYIAGVIQQRTFVDTSLNDQGNAFFLSYSGSYGPVTNTFEIKSYRNFYGVDAGIDTTKLSAFSPVSYSLPPTTEVITQDNLYGNFNACVDGGRLRTDVRMSPRLLTYFQAIYAHSKTEQGGATCDRMGNIQAPTGHPADYYTNDVWDGLGGIQFTFDKDQSYLYATIGTRNDRKGTGEPYYHQSEVTYTFSKYLGKSVSLELLGRHRMRWEEAQNTRGPGGQEENWAEGENYTALKIAPKWVFSQGIEYTTKLGQPTLYLNGGVLYKFTKDSNLKVLVGQQRGGLRCVSGVCRQFPAFEGARMELTVRF
;
A
#
# COMPACT_ATOMS: atom_id res chain seq x y z
N MET A 1 0.71 -39.76 0.41
CA MET A 1 0.64 -38.30 0.18
C MET A 1 1.90 -37.65 -0.40
N PRO A 2 2.96 -38.33 -0.82
CA PRO A 2 4.13 -37.69 -1.45
C PRO A 2 3.98 -37.37 -2.96
N THR A 3 2.94 -37.83 -3.61
CA THR A 3 2.80 -37.73 -5.09
C THR A 3 2.25 -36.38 -5.59
N VAL A 4 1.45 -35.66 -4.80
CA VAL A 4 0.86 -34.36 -5.22
C VAL A 4 1.88 -33.23 -5.08
N ALA A 5 2.68 -33.24 -4.02
CA ALA A 5 3.76 -32.25 -3.83
C ALA A 5 4.85 -32.39 -4.91
N ARG A 6 5.16 -33.62 -5.36
CA ARG A 6 6.07 -33.85 -6.49
C ARG A 6 5.52 -33.31 -7.82
N ARG A 7 4.21 -33.46 -8.09
CA ARG A 7 3.61 -32.92 -9.34
C ARG A 7 3.60 -31.38 -9.38
N GLY A 8 3.33 -30.70 -8.27
CA GLY A 8 3.38 -29.24 -8.21
C GLY A 8 4.79 -28.68 -8.45
N ALA A 9 5.82 -29.31 -7.88
CA ALA A 9 7.21 -28.91 -8.09
C ALA A 9 7.69 -29.16 -9.53
N PHE A 10 7.24 -30.23 -10.18
CA PHE A 10 7.59 -30.51 -11.58
C PHE A 10 6.91 -29.55 -12.58
N ILE A 11 5.66 -29.13 -12.31
CA ILE A 11 4.98 -28.14 -13.14
C ILE A 11 5.67 -26.78 -13.00
N ALA A 12 6.02 -26.36 -11.79
CA ALA A 12 6.76 -25.11 -11.56
C ALA A 12 8.14 -25.11 -12.24
N LEU A 13 8.88 -26.22 -12.15
CA LEU A 13 10.17 -26.38 -12.85
C LEU A 13 10.00 -26.37 -14.38
N GLY A 14 8.93 -26.96 -14.90
CA GLY A 14 8.63 -26.98 -16.36
C GLY A 14 8.30 -25.59 -16.91
N VAL A 15 7.54 -24.79 -16.18
CA VAL A 15 7.23 -23.39 -16.54
C VAL A 15 8.48 -22.51 -16.49
N VAL A 16 9.31 -22.68 -15.45
CA VAL A 16 10.58 -21.97 -15.33
C VAL A 16 11.53 -22.34 -16.47
N ALA A 17 11.63 -23.63 -16.84
CA ALA A 17 12.46 -24.07 -17.94
C ALA A 17 11.96 -23.54 -19.30
N ALA A 18 10.66 -23.47 -19.53
CA ALA A 18 10.07 -22.90 -20.74
C ALA A 18 10.28 -21.38 -20.82
N ALA A 19 10.11 -20.67 -19.71
CA ALA A 19 10.37 -19.23 -19.63
C ALA A 19 11.86 -18.89 -19.80
N LEU A 20 12.75 -19.73 -19.27
CA LEU A 20 14.21 -19.57 -19.43
C LEU A 20 14.67 -19.79 -20.88
N SER A 21 14.03 -20.68 -21.63
CA SER A 21 14.34 -20.92 -23.04
C SER A 21 13.85 -19.80 -23.97
N ALA A 22 12.86 -19.02 -23.53
CA ALA A 22 12.28 -17.90 -24.28
C ALA A 22 12.92 -16.54 -24.00
N ALA A 23 13.82 -16.45 -22.99
CA ALA A 23 14.49 -15.21 -22.60
C ALA A 23 15.60 -14.81 -23.59
N GLY A 24 15.19 -14.35 -24.77
CA GLY A 24 16.01 -13.53 -25.65
C GLY A 24 16.18 -12.11 -25.10
N ASP A 25 16.93 -11.24 -25.78
CA ASP A 25 17.03 -9.83 -25.43
C ASP A 25 15.62 -9.21 -25.35
N ALA A 26 15.25 -8.77 -24.15
CA ALA A 26 13.92 -8.27 -23.86
C ALA A 26 13.70 -6.92 -24.55
N SER A 27 13.09 -6.95 -25.71
CA SER A 27 12.53 -5.79 -26.38
C SER A 27 11.06 -6.10 -26.68
N ALA A 28 10.21 -5.06 -26.71
CA ALA A 28 8.86 -5.22 -27.20
C ALA A 28 8.88 -5.94 -28.55
N LEU A 29 8.01 -6.94 -28.70
CA LEU A 29 7.90 -7.68 -29.97
C LEU A 29 7.37 -6.74 -31.04
N ASP A 30 8.22 -6.35 -31.97
CA ASP A 30 7.81 -5.62 -33.16
C ASP A 30 7.04 -6.53 -34.08
N LEU A 31 5.74 -6.32 -34.13
CA LEU A 31 4.83 -7.05 -35.01
C LEU A 31 4.81 -6.41 -36.41
N PRO A 32 4.31 -7.11 -37.46
CA PRO A 32 4.13 -6.53 -38.78
C PRO A 32 3.33 -5.23 -38.72
N LYS A 33 3.73 -4.24 -39.49
CA LYS A 33 3.06 -2.93 -39.55
C LYS A 33 1.58 -3.10 -39.96
N LEU A 34 0.69 -2.58 -39.14
CA LEU A 34 -0.73 -2.50 -39.45
C LEU A 34 -1.04 -1.11 -40.03
N ALA A 35 -1.61 -1.05 -41.24
CA ALA A 35 -1.91 0.21 -41.93
C ALA A 35 -0.71 1.17 -42.01
N LYS A 36 0.48 0.64 -42.31
CA LYS A 36 1.78 1.36 -42.40
C LYS A 36 2.31 1.93 -41.06
N LYS A 37 1.63 1.70 -39.93
CA LYS A 37 2.06 2.13 -38.62
C LYS A 37 2.65 0.96 -37.83
N PRO A 38 3.65 1.22 -36.95
CA PRO A 38 4.23 0.16 -36.13
C PRO A 38 3.19 -0.41 -35.17
N LEU A 39 3.22 -1.70 -35.00
CA LEU A 39 2.47 -2.45 -33.99
C LEU A 39 3.48 -3.08 -33.06
N SER A 40 3.38 -2.84 -31.75
CA SER A 40 4.26 -3.42 -30.74
C SER A 40 3.46 -4.15 -29.67
N LEU A 41 3.94 -5.30 -29.26
CA LEU A 41 3.39 -6.09 -28.16
C LEU A 41 4.45 -6.17 -27.05
N GLU A 42 4.08 -5.73 -25.88
CA GLU A 42 4.86 -5.88 -24.67
C GLU A 42 4.18 -6.91 -23.76
N VAL A 43 4.94 -7.91 -23.31
CA VAL A 43 4.46 -8.91 -22.37
C VAL A 43 5.40 -8.97 -21.17
N THR A 44 4.84 -8.87 -19.98
CA THR A 44 5.58 -9.06 -18.72
C THR A 44 4.89 -10.14 -17.91
N GLU A 45 5.65 -11.15 -17.52
CA GLU A 45 5.20 -12.22 -16.63
C GLU A 45 5.95 -12.14 -15.30
N VAL A 46 5.21 -12.26 -14.20
CA VAL A 46 5.75 -12.40 -12.85
C VAL A 46 5.16 -13.66 -12.24
N THR A 47 6.02 -14.63 -11.96
CA THR A 47 5.65 -15.89 -11.32
C THR A 47 6.27 -15.96 -9.93
N ILE A 48 5.45 -16.19 -8.91
CA ILE A 48 5.88 -16.37 -7.53
C ILE A 48 5.49 -17.77 -7.07
N VAL A 49 6.46 -18.56 -6.66
CA VAL A 49 6.24 -19.86 -6.01
C VAL A 49 6.78 -19.76 -4.59
N ALA A 50 5.98 -20.08 -3.60
CA ALA A 50 6.43 -20.09 -2.23
C ALA A 50 5.89 -21.32 -1.48
N GLN A 51 6.73 -21.89 -0.63
CA GLN A 51 6.38 -22.87 0.36
C GLN A 51 6.64 -22.26 1.73
N ARG A 52 5.60 -22.08 2.51
CA ARG A 52 5.68 -21.67 3.92
C ARG A 52 5.76 -22.90 4.79
N PHE A 53 6.57 -22.84 5.86
CA PHE A 53 6.78 -23.97 6.77
C PHE A 53 6.03 -23.83 8.09
N GLY A 54 5.26 -22.78 8.26
CA GLY A 54 4.58 -22.36 9.47
C GLY A 54 5.21 -21.09 10.02
N ALA A 55 4.45 -20.33 10.79
CA ALA A 55 4.98 -19.19 11.51
C ALA A 55 5.23 -19.59 12.98
N ARG A 56 6.28 -19.06 13.57
CA ARG A 56 6.57 -19.29 15.00
C ARG A 56 5.63 -18.55 15.93
N ASP A 57 4.85 -17.64 15.39
CA ASP A 57 4.06 -16.68 16.16
C ASP A 57 2.73 -17.29 16.68
N ASN A 58 2.34 -18.49 16.23
CA ASN A 58 1.20 -19.32 16.70
C ASN A 58 -0.13 -18.60 16.90
N GLU A 59 -0.36 -17.48 16.20
CA GLU A 59 -1.53 -16.65 16.45
C GLU A 59 -2.71 -16.90 15.49
N ALA A 60 -2.52 -17.66 14.40
CA ALA A 60 -3.57 -17.85 13.40
C ALA A 60 -3.47 -19.21 12.67
N PRO A 61 -4.58 -19.70 12.07
CA PRO A 61 -4.59 -20.91 11.24
C PRO A 61 -3.61 -20.88 10.06
N GLU A 62 -3.21 -19.72 9.61
CA GLU A 62 -2.16 -19.51 8.61
C GLU A 62 -0.76 -19.88 9.09
N ASP A 63 -0.57 -20.21 10.36
CA ASP A 63 0.70 -20.67 10.94
C ASP A 63 1.05 -22.08 10.52
N PHE A 64 0.11 -22.78 9.88
CA PHE A 64 0.36 -24.08 9.29
C PHE A 64 1.00 -23.94 7.91
N GLY A 65 1.99 -24.76 7.65
CA GLY A 65 2.71 -24.71 6.38
C GLY A 65 1.79 -24.94 5.17
N TRP A 66 1.89 -24.09 4.19
CA TRP A 66 1.14 -24.16 2.93
C TRP A 66 1.98 -23.66 1.76
N GLY A 67 1.57 -24.02 0.56
CA GLY A 67 2.26 -23.63 -0.65
C GLY A 67 1.38 -22.82 -1.59
N GLN A 68 2.02 -21.96 -2.39
CA GLN A 68 1.35 -21.12 -3.38
C GLN A 68 2.13 -21.03 -4.69
N TRP A 69 1.39 -20.90 -5.76
CA TRP A 69 1.88 -20.42 -7.04
C TRP A 69 0.99 -19.26 -7.49
N ILE A 70 1.58 -18.08 -7.61
CA ILE A 70 0.92 -16.88 -8.13
C ILE A 70 1.59 -16.54 -9.44
N ASN A 71 0.78 -16.29 -10.47
CA ASN A 71 1.26 -15.85 -11.76
C ASN A 71 0.50 -14.59 -12.19
N ARG A 72 1.23 -13.62 -12.76
CA ARG A 72 0.72 -12.38 -13.33
C ARG A 72 1.27 -12.19 -14.71
N ILE A 73 0.39 -12.14 -15.67
CA ILE A 73 0.72 -11.85 -17.07
C ILE A 73 0.11 -10.50 -17.43
N ASN A 74 0.96 -9.54 -17.77
CA ASN A 74 0.55 -8.26 -18.34
C ASN A 74 0.90 -8.28 -19.81
N ALA A 75 -0.07 -8.00 -20.68
CA ALA A 75 0.15 -7.83 -22.10
C ALA A 75 -0.42 -6.48 -22.56
N ALA A 76 0.36 -5.72 -23.30
CA ALA A 76 -0.04 -4.43 -23.86
C ALA A 76 0.30 -4.38 -25.34
N LEU A 77 -0.71 -4.12 -26.17
CA LEU A 77 -0.60 -3.95 -27.61
C LEU A 77 -0.75 -2.47 -27.94
N SER A 78 0.28 -1.89 -28.54
CA SER A 78 0.32 -0.48 -28.92
C SER A 78 0.31 -0.33 -30.45
N TRP A 79 -0.59 0.52 -30.93
CA TRP A 79 -0.74 0.86 -32.34
C TRP A 79 -1.06 2.33 -32.51
N ASP A 80 -0.13 3.09 -33.10
CA ASP A 80 -0.25 4.54 -33.28
C ASP A 80 -0.57 5.28 -31.98
N LYS A 81 -1.81 5.75 -31.84
CA LYS A 81 -2.34 6.46 -30.67
C LYS A 81 -3.10 5.57 -29.69
N PHE A 82 -3.29 4.32 -30.04
CA PHE A 82 -4.06 3.38 -29.26
C PHE A 82 -3.14 2.41 -28.51
N THR A 83 -3.51 2.12 -27.29
CA THR A 83 -2.91 1.03 -26.50
C THR A 83 -4.03 0.24 -25.86
N ALA A 84 -4.03 -1.07 -26.05
CA ALA A 84 -4.94 -1.99 -25.37
C ALA A 84 -4.13 -2.92 -24.47
N GLY A 85 -4.58 -3.14 -23.26
CA GLY A 85 -3.86 -3.99 -22.32
C GLY A 85 -4.76 -4.89 -21.50
N VAL A 86 -4.18 -6.01 -21.08
CA VAL A 86 -4.79 -6.97 -20.18
C VAL A 86 -3.80 -7.42 -19.14
N ARG A 87 -4.27 -7.60 -17.91
CA ARG A 87 -3.56 -8.30 -16.85
C ARG A 87 -4.39 -9.51 -16.44
N LEU A 88 -3.77 -10.69 -16.52
CA LEU A 88 -4.31 -11.93 -16.00
C LEU A 88 -3.58 -12.30 -14.73
N ASP A 89 -4.31 -12.50 -13.65
CA ASP A 89 -3.78 -12.98 -12.38
C ASP A 89 -4.30 -14.42 -12.17
N SER A 90 -3.43 -15.32 -11.71
CA SER A 90 -3.80 -16.66 -11.30
C SER A 90 -3.13 -17.06 -10.01
N ALA A 91 -3.81 -17.88 -9.21
CA ALA A 91 -3.30 -18.44 -7.98
C ALA A 91 -3.68 -19.90 -7.85
N LEU A 92 -2.73 -20.71 -7.43
CA LEU A 92 -2.92 -22.12 -7.03
C LEU A 92 -2.32 -22.32 -5.65
N TYR A 93 -3.03 -23.06 -4.81
CA TYR A 93 -2.62 -23.35 -3.44
C TYR A 93 -2.58 -24.85 -3.19
N TRP A 94 -1.62 -25.31 -2.39
CA TRP A 94 -1.49 -26.69 -1.95
C TRP A 94 -1.10 -26.76 -0.48
N LEU A 95 -1.37 -27.90 0.17
CA LEU A 95 -1.16 -28.12 1.61
C LEU A 95 -1.83 -27.00 2.43
N ARG A 96 -3.08 -26.68 2.09
CA ARG A 96 -3.81 -25.59 2.74
C ARG A 96 -4.04 -25.94 4.21
N PRO A 97 -4.14 -24.93 5.09
CA PRO A 97 -4.36 -25.15 6.52
C PRO A 97 -5.55 -26.06 6.84
N ILE A 98 -6.62 -26.00 6.06
CA ILE A 98 -7.82 -26.86 6.22
C ILE A 98 -7.54 -28.35 5.98
N ASP A 99 -6.59 -28.65 5.10
CA ASP A 99 -6.37 -30.05 4.72
C ASP A 99 -5.93 -30.91 5.92
N ASN A 100 -5.59 -30.29 7.06
CA ASN A 100 -5.01 -30.94 8.24
C ASN A 100 -5.70 -30.64 9.58
N LEU A 101 -6.74 -29.81 9.63
CA LEU A 101 -7.39 -29.40 10.88
C LEU A 101 -8.83 -29.91 10.98
N PRO A 102 -9.34 -30.21 12.21
CA PRO A 102 -10.77 -30.41 12.43
C PRO A 102 -11.49 -29.08 12.14
N ILE A 103 -12.27 -29.07 11.07
CA ILE A 103 -12.84 -27.86 10.47
C ILE A 103 -14.10 -27.46 11.22
N THR A 104 -14.10 -26.27 11.83
CA THR A 104 -15.33 -25.59 12.16
C THR A 104 -15.89 -24.90 10.91
N PRO A 105 -17.21 -24.74 10.76
CA PRO A 105 -17.80 -24.03 9.59
C PRO A 105 -17.19 -22.64 9.33
N ALA A 106 -16.82 -21.92 10.38
CA ALA A 106 -16.20 -20.61 10.28
C ALA A 106 -14.76 -20.67 9.71
N LEU A 107 -13.96 -21.66 10.13
CA LEU A 107 -12.60 -21.88 9.60
C LEU A 107 -12.66 -22.34 8.13
N GLN A 108 -13.64 -23.19 7.78
CA GLN A 108 -13.83 -23.63 6.40
C GLN A 108 -14.17 -22.46 5.47
N GLU A 109 -15.01 -21.55 5.92
CA GLU A 109 -15.38 -20.39 5.14
C GLU A 109 -14.18 -19.46 4.91
N ASP A 110 -13.40 -19.18 5.95
CA ASP A 110 -12.25 -18.28 5.91
C ASP A 110 -11.13 -18.82 5.00
N ASP A 111 -10.84 -20.12 5.09
CA ASP A 111 -9.81 -20.76 4.26
C ASP A 111 -10.23 -20.86 2.79
N THR A 112 -11.49 -21.14 2.51
CA THR A 112 -12.03 -21.13 1.14
C THR A 112 -11.87 -19.76 0.49
N ARG A 113 -11.88 -18.67 1.28
CA ARG A 113 -11.67 -17.30 0.81
C ARG A 113 -10.20 -17.01 0.51
N ARG A 114 -9.30 -17.33 1.45
CA ARG A 114 -7.88 -16.94 1.41
C ARG A 114 -7.06 -17.78 0.45
N PHE A 115 -7.37 -19.07 0.34
CA PHE A 115 -6.58 -20.06 -0.39
C PHE A 115 -7.33 -20.64 -1.61
N ARG A 116 -8.08 -19.79 -2.29
CA ARG A 116 -8.86 -20.20 -3.44
C ARG A 116 -8.03 -20.21 -4.72
N ASN A 117 -7.99 -21.37 -5.39
CA ASN A 117 -7.46 -21.46 -6.74
C ASN A 117 -8.29 -20.60 -7.68
N SER A 118 -7.65 -19.72 -8.45
CA SER A 118 -8.33 -18.76 -9.29
C SER A 118 -7.51 -18.37 -10.52
N ILE A 119 -8.20 -17.98 -11.56
CA ILE A 119 -7.67 -17.27 -12.72
C ILE A 119 -8.70 -16.21 -13.13
N TYR A 120 -8.27 -14.96 -13.31
CA TYR A 120 -9.18 -13.88 -13.66
C TYR A 120 -8.47 -12.72 -14.37
N PRO A 121 -9.20 -11.96 -15.22
CA PRO A 121 -8.71 -10.72 -15.80
C PRO A 121 -8.70 -9.62 -14.74
N ALA A 122 -7.54 -9.43 -14.09
CA ALA A 122 -7.38 -8.45 -13.02
C ALA A 122 -7.55 -7.03 -13.53
N LYS A 123 -7.06 -6.74 -14.76
CA LYS A 123 -7.19 -5.43 -15.41
C LYS A 123 -7.40 -5.57 -16.90
N LEU A 124 -8.22 -4.68 -17.44
CA LEU A 124 -8.52 -4.54 -18.86
C LEU A 124 -8.64 -3.07 -19.20
N TRP A 125 -7.91 -2.58 -20.20
CA TRP A 125 -8.03 -1.18 -20.62
C TRP A 125 -7.74 -1.01 -22.10
N VAL A 126 -8.36 0.03 -22.65
CA VAL A 126 -8.02 0.58 -23.96
C VAL A 126 -7.82 2.08 -23.76
N SER A 127 -6.70 2.60 -24.23
CA SER A 127 -6.40 4.03 -24.17
C SER A 127 -6.14 4.60 -25.55
N TYR A 128 -6.59 5.83 -25.74
CA TYR A 128 -6.30 6.67 -26.88
C TYR A 128 -5.54 7.89 -26.43
N ASN A 129 -4.35 8.09 -26.99
CA ASN A 129 -3.43 9.17 -26.63
C ASN A 129 -3.13 10.05 -27.86
N ALA A 130 -3.67 11.25 -27.87
CA ALA A 130 -3.39 12.27 -28.87
C ALA A 130 -2.89 13.55 -28.19
N PRO A 131 -2.19 14.44 -28.91
CA PRO A 131 -1.78 15.72 -28.34
C PRO A 131 -2.95 16.46 -27.70
N GLY A 132 -2.90 16.66 -26.38
CA GLY A 132 -3.93 17.35 -25.61
C GLY A 132 -5.17 16.53 -25.24
N VAL A 133 -5.26 15.25 -25.60
CA VAL A 133 -6.40 14.37 -25.23
C VAL A 133 -5.89 12.97 -24.90
N GLU A 134 -6.23 12.50 -23.71
CA GLU A 134 -6.08 11.12 -23.27
C GLU A 134 -7.46 10.56 -22.89
N LEU A 135 -7.85 9.46 -23.47
CA LEU A 135 -9.07 8.73 -23.10
C LEU A 135 -8.69 7.31 -22.73
N THR A 136 -9.13 6.84 -21.59
CA THR A 136 -8.98 5.43 -21.18
C THR A 136 -10.36 4.86 -20.84
N VAL A 137 -10.67 3.70 -21.42
CA VAL A 137 -11.85 2.91 -21.09
C VAL A 137 -11.36 1.58 -20.49
N GLY A 138 -11.94 1.18 -19.37
CA GLY A 138 -11.48 0.07 -18.55
C GLY A 138 -10.76 0.54 -17.30
N ASP A 139 -9.67 -0.12 -16.92
CA ASP A 139 -8.94 0.16 -15.69
C ASP A 139 -8.01 1.39 -15.83
N ALA A 140 -8.28 2.44 -15.07
CA ALA A 140 -7.54 3.69 -15.11
C ALA A 140 -7.01 4.08 -13.72
N TYR A 141 -5.79 4.62 -13.69
CA TYR A 141 -5.24 5.28 -12.51
C TYR A 141 -5.57 6.77 -12.54
N VAL A 142 -5.86 7.33 -11.37
CA VAL A 142 -6.17 8.74 -11.22
C VAL A 142 -5.78 9.25 -9.84
N GLN A 143 -5.28 10.48 -9.78
CA GLN A 143 -4.96 11.13 -8.53
C GLN A 143 -5.34 12.60 -8.60
N PHE A 144 -6.08 13.09 -7.58
CA PHE A 144 -6.47 14.49 -7.43
C PHE A 144 -5.92 15.07 -6.13
N ALA A 145 -5.54 16.34 -6.16
CA ALA A 145 -5.03 17.09 -5.01
C ALA A 145 -3.94 16.31 -4.22
N ARG A 146 -2.95 15.75 -4.93
CA ARG A 146 -1.87 14.93 -4.36
C ARG A 146 -2.35 13.76 -3.49
N GLY A 147 -3.54 13.24 -3.79
CA GLY A 147 -4.15 12.10 -3.08
C GLY A 147 -5.12 12.46 -1.96
N LEU A 148 -5.22 13.72 -1.57
CA LEU A 148 -6.18 14.18 -0.56
C LEU A 148 -7.64 13.92 -0.97
N VAL A 149 -7.97 14.14 -2.24
CA VAL A 149 -9.32 13.99 -2.77
C VAL A 149 -9.55 12.59 -3.32
N LEU A 150 -8.65 12.11 -4.16
CA LEU A 150 -8.70 10.80 -4.79
C LEU A 150 -7.30 10.31 -5.08
N SER A 151 -7.04 9.02 -4.83
CA SER A 151 -5.73 8.39 -5.08
C SER A 151 -5.89 6.93 -5.48
N MET A 152 -6.17 6.71 -6.76
CA MET A 152 -6.20 5.38 -7.37
C MET A 152 -4.87 5.14 -8.05
N ARG A 153 -4.01 4.36 -7.41
CA ARG A 153 -2.61 4.22 -7.82
C ARG A 153 -2.04 2.82 -7.57
N LYS A 154 -0.89 2.59 -8.15
CA LYS A 154 -0.07 1.41 -7.93
C LYS A 154 1.14 1.76 -7.07
N LEU A 155 1.40 0.95 -6.06
CA LEU A 155 2.57 1.01 -5.19
C LEU A 155 3.13 -0.41 -5.07
N ASP A 156 4.04 -0.76 -5.97
CA ASP A 156 4.58 -2.12 -6.09
C ASP A 156 5.29 -2.58 -4.82
N ASP A 157 6.03 -1.68 -4.15
CA ASP A 157 6.81 -2.00 -2.96
C ASP A 157 5.97 -2.53 -1.78
N ILE A 158 4.70 -2.14 -1.72
CA ILE A 158 3.76 -2.57 -0.69
C ILE A 158 2.55 -3.31 -1.26
N GLY A 159 2.59 -3.67 -2.55
CA GLY A 159 1.56 -4.49 -3.20
C GLY A 159 0.18 -3.84 -3.32
N ILE A 160 0.10 -2.50 -3.29
CA ILE A 160 -1.16 -1.77 -3.53
C ILE A 160 -1.30 -1.53 -5.02
N ASP A 161 -2.44 -1.92 -5.58
CA ASP A 161 -2.76 -1.71 -6.98
C ASP A 161 -4.27 -1.56 -7.18
N THR A 162 -4.75 -0.32 -7.07
CA THR A 162 -6.18 0.02 -7.16
C THR A 162 -6.42 0.96 -8.34
N THR A 163 -7.41 0.60 -9.18
CA THR A 163 -7.85 1.38 -10.35
C THR A 163 -9.33 1.70 -10.26
N VAL A 164 -9.78 2.65 -11.07
CA VAL A 164 -11.19 2.81 -11.42
C VAL A 164 -11.43 2.01 -12.69
N ARG A 165 -12.33 1.03 -12.67
CA ARG A 165 -12.81 0.32 -13.84
C ARG A 165 -14.03 1.05 -14.41
N GLY A 166 -13.82 1.78 -15.49
CA GLY A 166 -14.83 2.64 -16.08
C GLY A 166 -14.28 3.46 -17.23
N ALA A 167 -14.35 4.77 -17.14
CA ALA A 167 -13.77 5.66 -18.12
C ALA A 167 -13.04 6.83 -17.46
N LYS A 168 -11.92 7.23 -18.05
CA LYS A 168 -11.15 8.43 -17.70
C LYS A 168 -10.89 9.24 -18.97
N ILE A 169 -11.16 10.53 -18.92
CA ILE A 169 -10.76 11.48 -19.95
C ILE A 169 -9.90 12.58 -19.35
N ASN A 170 -8.81 12.90 -20.02
CA ASN A 170 -7.95 14.05 -19.70
C ASN A 170 -7.82 14.90 -20.97
N VAL A 171 -8.21 16.17 -20.87
CA VAL A 171 -8.13 17.14 -21.98
C VAL A 171 -7.23 18.29 -21.54
N GLN A 172 -6.23 18.61 -22.37
CA GLN A 172 -5.29 19.68 -22.13
C GLN A 172 -5.29 20.66 -23.32
N LYS A 173 -5.56 21.92 -23.05
CA LYS A 173 -5.52 22.97 -24.07
C LYS A 173 -4.90 24.24 -23.49
N GLY A 174 -3.69 24.56 -23.95
CA GLY A 174 -2.94 25.69 -23.43
C GLY A 174 -2.72 25.60 -21.91
N PRO A 175 -3.08 26.63 -21.13
CA PRO A 175 -2.88 26.63 -19.69
C PRO A 175 -3.95 25.81 -18.92
N PHE A 176 -4.94 25.24 -19.60
CA PHE A 176 -6.03 24.52 -18.97
C PHE A 176 -5.86 23.01 -19.13
N ALA A 177 -6.20 22.27 -18.07
CA ALA A 177 -6.37 20.82 -18.11
C ALA A 177 -7.65 20.43 -17.36
N PHE A 178 -8.37 19.48 -17.91
CA PHE A 178 -9.57 18.93 -17.31
C PHE A 178 -9.47 17.40 -17.28
N THR A 179 -9.68 16.80 -16.12
CA THR A 179 -9.73 15.34 -15.94
C THR A 179 -11.09 14.96 -15.39
N LEU A 180 -11.72 13.99 -15.99
CA LEU A 180 -12.95 13.35 -15.51
C LEU A 180 -12.73 11.86 -15.40
N VAL A 181 -13.23 11.23 -14.35
CA VAL A 181 -13.20 9.79 -14.14
C VAL A 181 -14.52 9.31 -13.56
N GLY A 182 -14.94 8.12 -13.96
CA GLY A 182 -16.13 7.47 -13.39
C GLY A 182 -16.14 5.98 -13.65
N GLY A 183 -16.60 5.22 -12.66
CA GLY A 183 -16.66 3.77 -12.71
C GLY A 183 -16.70 3.13 -11.33
N TYR A 184 -16.19 1.92 -11.25
CA TYR A 184 -16.15 1.11 -10.04
C TYR A 184 -14.72 0.96 -9.54
N ALA A 185 -14.53 0.86 -8.22
CA ALA A 185 -13.24 0.51 -7.65
C ALA A 185 -12.82 -0.91 -8.09
N ASN A 186 -11.59 -1.04 -8.55
CA ASN A 186 -10.99 -2.32 -8.90
C ASN A 186 -9.64 -2.51 -8.21
N PRO A 187 -9.62 -2.97 -6.94
CA PRO A 187 -8.40 -3.28 -6.22
C PRO A 187 -7.73 -4.56 -6.74
N SER A 188 -6.47 -4.74 -6.42
CA SER A 188 -5.80 -6.03 -6.61
C SER A 188 -6.48 -7.12 -5.79
N ARG A 189 -6.58 -8.33 -6.33
CA ARG A 189 -7.26 -9.46 -5.68
C ARG A 189 -6.32 -10.51 -5.14
N LEU A 190 -5.10 -10.51 -5.63
CA LEU A 190 -4.01 -11.32 -5.11
C LEU A 190 -3.04 -10.40 -4.39
N ASP A 191 -2.75 -10.76 -3.16
CA ASP A 191 -1.73 -10.10 -2.39
C ASP A 191 -0.40 -10.85 -2.50
N GLU A 192 0.59 -10.23 -3.11
CA GLU A 192 1.93 -10.81 -3.25
C GLU A 192 2.67 -10.93 -1.92
N ALA A 193 2.36 -10.06 -0.97
CA ALA A 193 3.06 -10.01 0.31
C ALA A 193 2.66 -11.17 1.21
N SER A 194 1.37 -11.38 1.41
CA SER A 194 0.84 -12.51 2.17
C SER A 194 0.76 -13.78 1.33
N GLY A 195 0.68 -13.62 0.01
CA GLY A 195 0.43 -14.72 -0.91
C GLY A 195 -1.00 -15.22 -0.90
N GLN A 196 -1.93 -14.48 -0.34
CA GLN A 196 -3.33 -14.87 -0.20
C GLN A 196 -4.22 -14.13 -1.19
N ALA A 197 -5.37 -14.72 -1.48
CA ALA A 197 -6.38 -14.03 -2.28
C ALA A 197 -7.14 -13.01 -1.43
N LEU A 198 -7.32 -11.82 -1.98
CA LEU A 198 -8.17 -10.76 -1.44
C LEU A 198 -9.58 -10.93 -2.01
N PHE A 199 -10.31 -11.93 -1.57
CA PHE A 199 -11.69 -12.13 -2.00
C PHE A 199 -12.67 -11.74 -0.90
N LEU A 200 -13.74 -11.10 -1.32
CA LEU A 200 -14.98 -11.12 -0.55
C LEU A 200 -15.62 -12.50 -0.70
N PRO A 201 -16.28 -13.00 0.34
CA PRO A 201 -16.83 -14.34 0.33
C PRO A 201 -17.90 -14.51 -0.76
N THR A 202 -17.81 -15.62 -1.50
CA THR A 202 -19.00 -16.19 -2.13
C THR A 202 -19.45 -17.32 -1.24
N SER A 203 -20.67 -17.28 -0.76
CA SER A 203 -21.24 -18.28 0.14
C SER A 203 -21.38 -19.68 -0.48
N ASN A 204 -21.26 -19.83 -1.80
CA ASN A 204 -21.42 -21.11 -2.46
C ASN A 204 -20.15 -21.52 -3.23
N PRO A 205 -19.37 -22.52 -2.74
CA PRO A 205 -18.19 -23.02 -3.42
C PRO A 205 -18.49 -23.70 -4.77
N ASN A 206 -19.76 -24.05 -5.03
CA ASN A 206 -20.18 -24.81 -6.23
C ASN A 206 -20.75 -23.94 -7.34
N GLN A 207 -20.90 -22.64 -7.13
CA GLN A 207 -21.40 -21.75 -8.19
C GLN A 207 -20.34 -21.48 -9.25
N PRO A 208 -20.73 -21.47 -10.55
CA PRO A 208 -19.85 -21.05 -11.62
C PRO A 208 -19.44 -19.60 -11.37
N ARG A 209 -18.14 -19.37 -11.35
CA ARG A 209 -17.53 -18.09 -10.99
C ARG A 209 -17.69 -17.15 -12.15
N SER A 210 -18.19 -15.94 -11.92
CA SER A 210 -18.07 -14.88 -12.89
C SER A 210 -16.58 -14.66 -13.21
N PRO A 211 -16.23 -14.54 -14.49
CA PRO A 211 -14.91 -14.10 -14.90
C PRO A 211 -14.60 -12.65 -14.46
N PHE A 212 -15.63 -11.93 -14.00
CA PHE A 212 -15.53 -10.54 -13.54
C PHE A 212 -15.95 -10.41 -12.07
N PRO A 213 -15.27 -11.05 -11.12
CA PRO A 213 -15.63 -10.91 -9.73
C PRO A 213 -15.52 -9.43 -9.35
N VAL A 214 -16.59 -8.85 -8.86
CA VAL A 214 -16.66 -7.46 -8.44
C VAL A 214 -16.25 -7.41 -6.99
N PHE A 215 -15.15 -6.76 -6.75
CA PHE A 215 -14.62 -6.58 -5.41
C PHE A 215 -15.09 -5.23 -4.90
N GLY A 216 -15.85 -5.21 -3.82
CA GLY A 216 -16.34 -3.99 -3.21
C GLY A 216 -16.75 -3.01 -4.31
N SER A 217 -17.90 -3.18 -4.93
CA SER A 217 -18.35 -2.43 -6.11
C SER A 217 -18.63 -0.96 -5.84
N ASP A 218 -17.83 -0.34 -4.99
CA ASP A 218 -17.93 1.09 -4.68
C ASP A 218 -17.83 1.89 -5.96
N HIS A 219 -18.82 2.76 -6.19
CA HIS A 219 -18.81 3.67 -7.32
C HIS A 219 -17.91 4.84 -7.01
N ILE A 220 -17.08 5.20 -7.97
CA ILE A 220 -16.16 6.32 -7.88
C ILE A 220 -16.40 7.26 -9.04
N MET A 221 -16.62 8.52 -8.73
CA MET A 221 -16.74 9.60 -9.69
C MET A 221 -15.83 10.75 -9.26
N GLY A 222 -15.16 11.39 -10.21
CA GLY A 222 -14.32 12.54 -9.86
C GLY A 222 -13.99 13.40 -11.07
N ALA A 223 -13.76 14.68 -10.78
CA ALA A 223 -13.35 15.66 -11.76
C ALA A 223 -12.29 16.60 -11.18
N GLU A 224 -11.36 17.03 -12.01
CA GLU A 224 -10.37 18.06 -11.69
C GLU A 224 -10.22 19.03 -12.85
N LEU A 225 -10.28 20.31 -12.55
CA LEU A 225 -9.97 21.42 -13.48
C LEU A 225 -8.72 22.11 -12.99
N GLN A 226 -7.72 22.21 -13.85
CA GLN A 226 -6.49 22.99 -13.61
C GLN A 226 -6.42 24.15 -14.57
N ALA A 227 -5.97 25.31 -14.07
CA ALA A 227 -5.72 26.50 -14.83
C ALA A 227 -4.32 27.06 -14.52
N GLY A 228 -3.63 27.61 -15.51
CA GLY A 228 -2.29 28.18 -15.33
C GLY A 228 -1.14 27.19 -15.53
N ARG A 229 -1.35 26.05 -16.17
CA ARG A 229 -0.26 25.13 -16.51
C ARG A 229 0.77 25.80 -17.42
N GLY A 230 2.04 25.66 -17.08
CA GLY A 230 3.13 26.35 -17.78
C GLY A 230 3.30 27.82 -17.40
N THR A 231 2.50 28.35 -16.48
CA THR A 231 2.63 29.68 -15.89
C THR A 231 3.23 29.59 -14.48
N PRO A 232 3.63 30.75 -13.87
CA PRO A 232 4.16 30.75 -12.50
C PRO A 232 3.17 30.28 -11.44
N VAL A 233 1.86 30.30 -11.72
CA VAL A 233 0.79 29.93 -10.78
C VAL A 233 -0.16 28.93 -11.44
N VAL A 234 -0.40 27.81 -10.78
CA VAL A 234 -1.38 26.82 -11.19
C VAL A 234 -2.48 26.74 -10.12
N LEU A 235 -3.72 26.92 -10.55
CA LEU A 235 -4.90 26.75 -9.72
C LEU A 235 -5.55 25.41 -10.09
N ALA A 236 -6.01 24.65 -9.10
CA ALA A 236 -6.80 23.45 -9.37
C ALA A 236 -7.99 23.37 -8.42
N THR A 237 -9.12 22.95 -8.99
CA THR A 237 -10.33 22.59 -8.25
C THR A 237 -10.63 21.14 -8.56
N SER A 238 -10.82 20.32 -7.53
CA SER A 238 -11.17 18.91 -7.73
C SER A 238 -12.29 18.47 -6.80
N ILE A 239 -13.07 17.51 -7.28
CA ILE A 239 -14.14 16.87 -6.52
C ILE A 239 -14.10 15.37 -6.82
N ALA A 240 -14.33 14.56 -5.79
CA ALA A 240 -14.57 13.13 -5.95
C ALA A 240 -15.66 12.66 -5.01
N ASN A 241 -16.46 11.72 -5.48
CA ASN A 241 -17.48 11.03 -4.72
C ASN A 241 -17.21 9.54 -4.72
N VAL A 242 -17.34 8.93 -3.55
CA VAL A 242 -17.35 7.48 -3.35
C VAL A 242 -18.71 7.09 -2.82
N THR A 243 -19.43 6.28 -3.57
CA THR A 243 -20.70 5.68 -3.16
C THR A 243 -20.44 4.21 -2.83
N ARG A 244 -20.67 3.83 -1.59
CA ARG A 244 -20.48 2.46 -1.15
C ARG A 244 -21.61 1.57 -1.61
N CYS A 245 -21.25 0.38 -2.08
CA CYS A 245 -22.17 -0.66 -2.50
C CYS A 245 -21.76 -1.97 -1.81
N ALA A 246 -22.72 -2.71 -1.29
CA ALA A 246 -22.46 -4.02 -0.73
C ALA A 246 -21.92 -4.96 -1.83
N PRO A 247 -20.86 -5.73 -1.57
CA PRO A 247 -20.25 -6.60 -2.58
C PRO A 247 -21.15 -7.78 -2.96
N TYR A 248 -22.10 -8.12 -2.10
CA TYR A 248 -23.11 -9.17 -2.29
C TYR A 248 -24.44 -8.66 -1.78
N LYS A 249 -25.52 -9.39 -2.12
CA LYS A 249 -26.83 -9.13 -1.56
C LYS A 249 -26.83 -9.55 -0.09
N TYR A 250 -26.76 -8.57 0.80
CA TYR A 250 -27.01 -8.76 2.21
C TYR A 250 -28.50 -8.63 2.49
N LEU A 251 -29.05 -9.63 3.14
CA LEU A 251 -30.42 -9.54 3.67
C LEU A 251 -30.44 -8.66 4.94
N PRO A 252 -31.56 -8.01 5.27
CA PRO A 252 -31.70 -7.25 6.52
C PRO A 252 -31.41 -8.07 7.77
N SER A 253 -31.44 -9.39 7.67
CA SER A 253 -31.06 -10.33 8.73
C SER A 253 -29.53 -10.47 8.93
N GLY A 254 -28.70 -9.76 8.17
CA GLY A 254 -27.23 -9.91 8.18
C GLY A 254 -26.72 -11.17 7.48
N LYS A 255 -27.60 -11.95 6.85
CA LYS A 255 -27.23 -13.12 6.07
C LYS A 255 -26.95 -12.74 4.61
N ILE A 256 -25.97 -13.40 4.02
CA ILE A 256 -25.70 -13.30 2.58
C ILE A 256 -26.79 -14.09 1.83
N ASP A 257 -27.43 -13.47 0.84
CA ASP A 257 -28.41 -14.14 -0.01
C ASP A 257 -27.68 -15.09 -0.97
N ASP A 258 -27.96 -16.38 -0.84
CA ASP A 258 -27.36 -17.45 -1.65
C ASP A 258 -28.01 -17.59 -3.03
N ASP A 259 -29.04 -16.83 -3.36
CA ASP A 259 -29.70 -16.85 -4.69
C ASP A 259 -28.80 -16.29 -5.82
N GLY A 260 -27.50 -16.44 -5.69
CA GLY A 260 -26.44 -15.98 -6.54
C GLY A 260 -26.47 -16.55 -7.95
N GLY A 261 -27.40 -16.17 -8.76
CA GLY A 261 -27.45 -16.60 -10.16
C GLY A 261 -27.49 -15.47 -11.17
N SER A 262 -27.59 -14.22 -10.75
CA SER A 262 -27.67 -13.12 -11.71
C SER A 262 -26.38 -12.29 -11.75
N LEU A 263 -26.02 -11.84 -12.95
CA LEU A 263 -24.92 -10.88 -13.18
C LEU A 263 -25.03 -9.64 -12.27
N ALA A 264 -26.26 -9.27 -11.90
CA ALA A 264 -26.55 -8.17 -10.98
C ALA A 264 -26.06 -8.44 -9.54
N ALA A 265 -26.08 -9.68 -9.08
CA ALA A 265 -25.53 -10.06 -7.77
C ALA A 265 -23.99 -9.93 -7.75
N GLU A 266 -23.36 -10.05 -8.91
CA GLU A 266 -21.91 -9.94 -9.05
C GLU A 266 -21.42 -8.50 -9.14
N ILE A 267 -22.28 -7.56 -9.51
CA ILE A 267 -21.99 -6.12 -9.61
C ILE A 267 -22.06 -5.43 -8.23
N GLY A 268 -22.58 -6.15 -7.22
CA GLY A 268 -22.84 -5.62 -5.90
C GLY A 268 -24.19 -4.87 -5.82
N HIS A 269 -24.67 -4.69 -4.62
CA HIS A 269 -25.94 -4.05 -4.34
C HIS A 269 -25.73 -2.67 -3.74
N CYS A 270 -26.29 -1.66 -4.41
CA CYS A 270 -26.18 -0.27 -3.99
C CYS A 270 -27.47 0.26 -3.34
N ASP A 271 -28.43 -0.61 -3.03
CA ASP A 271 -29.61 -0.23 -2.24
C ASP A 271 -29.26 -0.05 -0.76
N ASP A 272 -29.96 0.86 -0.09
CA ASP A 272 -29.63 1.25 1.27
C ASP A 272 -29.74 0.09 2.27
N ALA A 273 -30.73 -0.80 2.10
CA ALA A 273 -30.92 -1.93 3.01
C ALA A 273 -29.78 -2.95 2.94
N SER A 274 -29.31 -3.26 1.72
CA SER A 274 -28.16 -4.16 1.52
C SER A 274 -26.86 -3.56 2.05
N VAL A 275 -26.67 -2.26 1.84
CA VAL A 275 -25.47 -1.55 2.33
C VAL A 275 -25.48 -1.42 3.85
N ASP A 276 -26.64 -1.13 4.47
CA ASP A 276 -26.76 -1.03 5.92
C ASP A 276 -26.49 -2.37 6.59
N ALA A 277 -27.07 -3.46 6.08
CA ALA A 277 -26.81 -4.81 6.58
C ALA A 277 -25.32 -5.20 6.48
N TRP A 278 -24.65 -4.81 5.41
CA TRP A 278 -23.24 -5.05 5.23
C TRP A 278 -22.36 -4.21 6.16
N LEU A 279 -22.60 -2.90 6.22
CA LEU A 279 -21.82 -1.98 7.07
C LEU A 279 -22.05 -2.23 8.56
N GLY A 280 -23.25 -2.69 8.96
CA GLY A 280 -23.56 -3.09 10.33
C GLY A 280 -22.75 -4.31 10.82
N GLY A 281 -22.26 -5.15 9.91
CA GLY A 281 -21.38 -6.28 10.21
C GLY A 281 -19.89 -5.93 10.27
N ILE A 282 -19.49 -4.74 9.86
CA ILE A 282 -18.12 -4.25 9.84
C ILE A 282 -17.87 -3.43 11.10
N ASN A 283 -16.66 -3.58 11.70
CA ASN A 283 -16.27 -2.75 12.83
C ASN A 283 -16.41 -1.24 12.47
N PRO A 284 -17.34 -0.51 13.06
CA PRO A 284 -17.73 0.81 12.58
C PRO A 284 -16.59 1.81 12.73
N THR A 285 -16.17 2.37 11.61
CA THR A 285 -15.32 3.56 11.57
C THR A 285 -16.07 4.67 10.83
N PRO A 286 -15.80 5.94 11.11
CA PRO A 286 -16.49 7.03 10.44
C PRO A 286 -16.50 6.96 8.92
N THR A 287 -15.44 6.43 8.30
CA THR A 287 -15.36 6.26 6.85
C THR A 287 -15.96 4.95 6.37
N ARG A 288 -15.88 3.88 7.16
CA ARG A 288 -16.41 2.56 6.76
C ARG A 288 -17.92 2.49 6.82
N SER A 289 -18.54 3.20 7.75
CA SER A 289 -20.00 3.25 7.90
C SER A 289 -20.69 4.34 7.06
N ALA A 290 -19.92 5.23 6.41
CA ALA A 290 -20.51 6.23 5.55
C ALA A 290 -20.96 5.64 4.21
N ARG A 291 -22.18 5.97 3.77
CA ARG A 291 -22.77 5.56 2.50
C ARG A 291 -22.24 6.35 1.31
N TYR A 292 -22.16 7.66 1.48
CA TYR A 292 -21.65 8.59 0.49
C TYR A 292 -20.52 9.41 1.09
N ILE A 293 -19.40 9.51 0.40
CA ILE A 293 -18.26 10.30 0.83
C ILE A 293 -17.87 11.21 -0.33
N THR A 294 -17.99 12.52 -0.12
CA THR A 294 -17.63 13.52 -1.12
C THR A 294 -16.47 14.35 -0.60
N ASN A 295 -15.37 14.37 -1.34
CA ASN A 295 -14.23 15.25 -1.12
C ASN A 295 -14.23 16.33 -2.19
N ALA A 296 -14.10 17.59 -1.79
CA ALA A 296 -13.92 18.73 -2.69
C ALA A 296 -12.71 19.55 -2.27
N SER A 297 -11.90 19.99 -3.21
CA SER A 297 -10.69 20.76 -2.91
C SER A 297 -10.47 21.94 -3.82
N GLN A 298 -9.75 22.91 -3.26
CA GLN A 298 -9.12 24.00 -3.97
C GLN A 298 -7.63 23.96 -3.68
N SER A 299 -6.79 24.05 -4.72
CA SER A 299 -5.35 24.13 -4.53
C SER A 299 -4.71 25.22 -5.38
N VAL A 300 -3.59 25.72 -4.88
CA VAL A 300 -2.72 26.70 -5.54
C VAL A 300 -1.31 26.14 -5.53
N GLU A 301 -0.67 26.11 -6.68
CA GLU A 301 0.71 25.68 -6.82
C GLU A 301 1.52 26.76 -7.51
N PHE A 302 2.67 27.05 -6.93
CA PHE A 302 3.74 27.85 -7.51
C PHE A 302 4.89 26.90 -7.84
N PRO A 303 4.88 26.29 -9.03
CA PRO A 303 5.85 25.23 -9.35
C PRO A 303 7.28 25.78 -9.45
N LYS A 304 7.43 27.07 -9.69
CA LYS A 304 8.73 27.70 -9.81
C LYS A 304 8.68 29.19 -9.42
N MET A 305 9.10 29.51 -8.21
CA MET A 305 9.21 30.90 -7.71
C MET A 305 10.65 31.44 -7.85
N GLY A 306 11.31 31.18 -8.99
CA GLY A 306 12.69 31.55 -9.20
C GLY A 306 13.64 30.87 -8.20
N LYS A 307 14.44 31.68 -7.47
CA LYS A 307 15.35 31.16 -6.42
C LYS A 307 14.62 30.67 -5.15
N LEU A 308 13.35 31.02 -4.98
CA LEU A 308 12.57 30.65 -3.80
C LEU A 308 12.04 29.21 -3.85
N GLY A 309 12.16 28.53 -5.00
CA GLY A 309 11.74 27.13 -5.12
C GLY A 309 10.27 26.96 -5.52
N SER A 310 9.57 26.02 -4.90
CA SER A 310 8.17 25.69 -5.20
C SER A 310 7.31 25.71 -3.93
N LEU A 311 6.03 26.04 -4.10
CA LEU A 311 5.03 26.05 -3.02
C LEU A 311 3.74 25.41 -3.53
N TYR A 312 3.16 24.54 -2.74
CA TYR A 312 1.84 23.95 -2.95
C TYR A 312 0.97 24.15 -1.71
N ILE A 313 -0.26 24.59 -1.91
CA ILE A 313 -1.25 24.78 -0.84
C ILE A 313 -2.56 24.13 -1.30
N ALA A 314 -3.20 23.37 -0.43
CA ALA A 314 -4.52 22.78 -0.69
C ALA A 314 -5.42 22.84 0.53
N GLY A 315 -6.68 23.18 0.31
CA GLY A 315 -7.77 23.02 1.25
C GLY A 315 -8.77 22.00 0.73
N VAL A 316 -9.26 21.12 1.60
CA VAL A 316 -10.22 20.07 1.26
C VAL A 316 -11.38 20.09 2.26
N ILE A 317 -12.59 19.90 1.75
CA ILE A 317 -13.78 19.64 2.55
C ILE A 317 -14.24 18.21 2.25
N GLN A 318 -14.52 17.45 3.29
CA GLN A 318 -15.09 16.11 3.22
C GLN A 318 -16.49 16.11 3.80
N GLN A 319 -17.45 15.63 3.02
CA GLN A 319 -18.83 15.38 3.45
C GLN A 319 -19.04 13.87 3.52
N ARG A 320 -19.56 13.38 4.65
CA ARG A 320 -19.92 11.97 4.84
C ARG A 320 -21.40 11.89 5.20
N THR A 321 -22.12 11.07 4.44
CA THR A 321 -23.54 10.79 4.66
C THR A 321 -23.70 9.32 4.98
N PHE A 322 -24.37 9.00 6.06
CA PHE A 322 -24.62 7.64 6.51
C PHE A 322 -25.93 7.09 5.94
N VAL A 323 -26.19 5.79 6.09
CA VAL A 323 -27.46 5.20 5.67
C VAL A 323 -28.61 5.82 6.48
N ASP A 324 -28.42 6.00 7.79
CA ASP A 324 -29.29 6.88 8.55
C ASP A 324 -29.00 8.34 8.18
N THR A 325 -29.82 8.89 7.28
CA THR A 325 -29.66 10.24 6.72
C THR A 325 -29.79 11.36 7.76
N SER A 326 -30.22 11.06 8.99
CA SER A 326 -30.18 12.01 10.10
C SER A 326 -28.77 12.29 10.59
N LEU A 327 -27.79 11.42 10.25
CA LEU A 327 -26.38 11.52 10.59
C LEU A 327 -25.57 11.99 9.38
N ASN A 328 -25.24 13.26 9.36
CA ASN A 328 -24.26 13.83 8.44
C ASN A 328 -23.05 14.27 9.22
N ASP A 329 -21.86 14.04 8.64
CA ASP A 329 -20.62 14.42 9.27
C ASP A 329 -19.72 15.15 8.27
N GLN A 330 -18.97 16.13 8.74
CA GLN A 330 -18.09 16.94 7.91
C GLN A 330 -16.67 16.92 8.47
N GLY A 331 -15.70 16.90 7.57
CA GLY A 331 -14.31 17.08 7.88
C GLY A 331 -13.66 18.09 6.95
N ASN A 332 -12.53 18.62 7.37
CA ASN A 332 -11.72 19.48 6.53
C ASN A 332 -10.24 19.19 6.71
N ALA A 333 -9.47 19.50 5.66
CA ALA A 333 -8.03 19.36 5.65
C ALA A 333 -7.38 20.58 5.02
N PHE A 334 -6.28 21.01 5.60
CA PHE A 334 -5.36 21.98 5.03
C PHE A 334 -3.98 21.32 4.92
N PHE A 335 -3.35 21.48 3.75
CA PHE A 335 -2.00 21.00 3.50
C PHE A 335 -1.18 22.06 2.76
N LEU A 336 0.05 22.25 3.24
CA LEU A 336 1.04 23.12 2.61
C LEU A 336 2.35 22.36 2.46
N SER A 337 2.99 22.47 1.31
CA SER A 337 4.33 21.94 1.05
C SER A 337 5.16 22.98 0.31
N TYR A 338 6.32 23.30 0.89
CA TYR A 338 7.31 24.20 0.32
C TYR A 338 8.63 23.46 0.13
N SER A 339 9.32 23.71 -0.98
CA SER A 339 10.69 23.23 -1.20
C SER A 339 11.50 24.31 -1.92
N GLY A 340 12.65 24.68 -1.36
CA GLY A 340 13.52 25.69 -1.92
C GLY A 340 14.99 25.43 -1.65
N SER A 341 15.86 25.87 -2.58
CA SER A 341 17.31 25.69 -2.49
C SER A 341 18.02 27.05 -2.52
N TYR A 342 18.87 27.27 -1.52
CA TYR A 342 19.65 28.50 -1.35
C TYR A 342 21.13 28.13 -1.25
N GLY A 343 21.81 28.18 -2.40
CA GLY A 343 23.19 27.73 -2.49
C GLY A 343 23.34 26.25 -2.11
N PRO A 344 24.12 25.91 -1.07
CA PRO A 344 24.32 24.51 -0.64
C PRO A 344 23.16 23.98 0.21
N VAL A 345 22.19 24.80 0.60
CA VAL A 345 21.11 24.46 1.52
C VAL A 345 19.81 24.24 0.77
N THR A 346 19.16 23.12 0.97
CA THR A 346 17.79 22.85 0.49
C THR A 346 16.89 22.63 1.70
N ASN A 347 15.78 23.37 1.74
CA ASN A 347 14.77 23.23 2.78
C ASN A 347 13.48 22.69 2.17
N THR A 348 12.89 21.72 2.86
CA THR A 348 11.53 21.25 2.61
C THR A 348 10.72 21.47 3.88
N PHE A 349 9.59 22.13 3.76
CA PHE A 349 8.70 22.41 4.86
C PHE A 349 7.28 21.97 4.50
N GLU A 350 6.63 21.25 5.39
CA GLU A 350 5.25 20.79 5.22
C GLU A 350 4.45 21.11 6.48
N ILE A 351 3.21 21.56 6.27
CA ILE A 351 2.21 21.75 7.33
C ILE A 351 0.97 20.99 6.94
N LYS A 352 0.36 20.35 7.92
CA LYS A 352 -0.98 19.77 7.80
C LYS A 352 -1.84 20.17 8.99
N SER A 353 -3.12 20.39 8.72
CA SER A 353 -4.14 20.67 9.73
C SER A 353 -5.42 19.96 9.31
N TYR A 354 -5.75 18.87 9.98
CA TYR A 354 -6.89 18.05 9.66
C TYR A 354 -7.88 18.08 10.82
N ARG A 355 -9.16 18.26 10.52
CA ARG A 355 -10.27 18.20 11.46
C ARG A 355 -11.28 17.22 10.94
N ASN A 356 -11.43 16.09 11.64
CA ASN A 356 -12.39 15.06 11.30
C ASN A 356 -12.29 14.61 9.82
N PHE A 357 -11.05 14.65 9.28
CA PHE A 357 -10.76 14.33 7.89
C PHE A 357 -10.09 12.98 7.80
N TYR A 358 -10.78 12.02 7.23
CA TYR A 358 -10.33 10.63 7.16
C TYR A 358 -9.91 10.25 5.75
N GLY A 359 -8.92 9.39 5.64
CA GLY A 359 -8.67 8.65 4.40
C GLY A 359 -9.91 7.83 4.03
N VAL A 360 -10.31 7.87 2.77
CA VAL A 360 -11.47 7.12 2.31
C VAL A 360 -11.06 5.70 1.99
N ASP A 361 -11.59 4.74 2.75
CA ASP A 361 -11.27 3.32 2.65
C ASP A 361 -12.45 2.52 2.12
N ALA A 362 -12.16 1.40 1.45
CA ALA A 362 -13.16 0.39 1.19
C ALA A 362 -13.62 -0.25 2.52
N GLY A 363 -14.93 -0.51 2.63
CA GLY A 363 -15.49 -1.20 3.77
C GLY A 363 -15.24 -2.71 3.78
N ILE A 364 -14.00 -3.15 3.54
CA ILE A 364 -13.64 -4.57 3.61
C ILE A 364 -13.49 -4.97 5.07
N ASP A 365 -14.10 -6.08 5.46
CA ASP A 365 -13.92 -6.65 6.79
C ASP A 365 -12.47 -7.12 6.98
N THR A 366 -11.70 -6.31 7.70
CA THR A 366 -10.29 -6.59 8.02
C THR A 366 -10.12 -7.40 9.28
N THR A 367 -11.17 -7.64 10.06
CA THR A 367 -11.07 -8.41 11.31
C THR A 367 -10.73 -9.87 11.04
N LYS A 368 -11.17 -10.41 9.90
CA LYS A 368 -10.85 -11.75 9.42
C LYS A 368 -9.66 -11.79 8.46
N LEU A 369 -9.15 -10.64 8.05
CA LEU A 369 -8.03 -10.46 7.13
C LEU A 369 -6.94 -9.66 7.82
N SER A 370 -6.47 -10.12 8.98
CA SER A 370 -5.53 -9.39 9.85
C SER A 370 -4.23 -8.94 9.17
N ALA A 371 -3.90 -9.53 8.03
CA ALA A 371 -2.72 -9.21 7.25
C ALA A 371 -2.95 -8.11 6.19
N PHE A 372 -4.18 -7.62 5.97
CA PHE A 372 -4.49 -6.70 4.87
C PHE A 372 -4.94 -5.33 5.35
N SER A 373 -4.35 -4.30 4.78
CA SER A 373 -4.89 -2.95 4.89
C SER A 373 -6.13 -2.81 4.00
N PRO A 374 -7.14 -2.04 4.43
CA PRO A 374 -8.27 -1.70 3.58
C PRO A 374 -7.79 -1.04 2.29
N VAL A 375 -8.57 -1.21 1.23
CA VAL A 375 -8.33 -0.48 -0.01
C VAL A 375 -8.64 0.98 0.22
N SER A 376 -7.65 1.85 0.06
CA SER A 376 -7.79 3.29 0.25
C SER A 376 -8.03 3.99 -1.08
N TYR A 377 -9.04 4.83 -1.13
CA TYR A 377 -9.40 5.66 -2.29
C TYR A 377 -8.92 7.09 -2.17
N SER A 378 -8.57 7.56 -0.97
CA SER A 378 -7.84 8.79 -0.75
C SER A 378 -6.73 8.56 0.28
N LEU A 379 -5.59 9.18 0.04
CA LEU A 379 -4.40 9.00 0.86
C LEU A 379 -3.85 10.37 1.25
N PRO A 380 -4.37 10.94 2.34
CA PRO A 380 -3.87 12.20 2.86
C PRO A 380 -2.36 12.13 3.09
N PRO A 381 -1.58 13.16 2.75
CA PRO A 381 -0.17 13.21 3.06
C PRO A 381 0.06 13.00 4.56
N THR A 382 0.84 11.98 4.89
CA THR A 382 1.21 11.68 6.27
C THR A 382 2.73 11.66 6.39
N THR A 383 3.23 11.84 7.60
CA THR A 383 4.61 11.56 7.90
C THR A 383 4.75 10.07 8.19
N GLU A 384 5.65 9.38 7.52
CA GLU A 384 5.86 7.93 7.68
C GLU A 384 6.13 7.53 9.13
N VAL A 385 6.83 8.39 9.87
CA VAL A 385 7.15 8.18 11.28
C VAL A 385 5.91 8.07 12.15
N ILE A 386 4.88 8.90 11.92
CA ILE A 386 3.64 8.88 12.71
C ILE A 386 2.84 7.61 12.43
N THR A 387 2.92 7.09 11.22
CA THR A 387 2.16 5.91 10.79
C THR A 387 2.90 4.60 10.98
N GLN A 388 4.23 4.62 11.10
CA GLN A 388 5.09 3.42 11.12
C GLN A 388 4.73 2.41 12.23
N ASP A 389 4.23 2.87 13.35
CA ASP A 389 3.94 1.98 14.47
C ASP A 389 2.46 1.66 14.63
N ASN A 390 1.60 2.24 13.76
CA ASN A 390 0.16 1.97 13.65
C ASN A 390 -0.59 1.90 15.00
N LEU A 391 0.00 2.46 16.05
CA LEU A 391 -0.60 2.49 17.37
C LEU A 391 -1.88 3.34 17.36
N TYR A 392 -1.98 4.24 16.37
CA TYR A 392 -3.04 5.24 16.25
C TYR A 392 -3.50 5.39 14.79
N GLY A 393 -4.17 4.40 14.26
CA GLY A 393 -4.63 4.38 12.86
C GLY A 393 -5.44 5.60 12.43
N ASN A 394 -6.00 6.33 13.39
CA ASN A 394 -6.80 7.53 13.15
C ASN A 394 -6.12 8.84 13.59
N PHE A 395 -4.88 8.80 14.09
CA PHE A 395 -4.17 10.00 14.54
C PHE A 395 -4.11 11.09 13.45
N ASN A 396 -4.04 10.68 12.18
CA ASN A 396 -4.00 11.58 11.05
C ASN A 396 -5.34 12.23 10.68
N ALA A 397 -6.45 11.86 11.30
CA ALA A 397 -7.77 12.43 10.99
C ALA A 397 -8.06 13.72 11.76
N CYS A 398 -7.44 13.90 12.92
CA CYS A 398 -7.60 15.08 13.78
C CYS A 398 -6.24 15.54 14.27
N VAL A 399 -5.44 16.13 13.40
CA VAL A 399 -4.04 16.47 13.70
C VAL A 399 -3.64 17.82 13.14
N ASP A 400 -2.91 18.59 13.94
CA ASP A 400 -2.06 19.69 13.49
C ASP A 400 -0.62 19.24 13.53
N GLY A 401 0.13 19.49 12.46
CA GLY A 401 1.52 19.07 12.44
C GLY A 401 2.34 19.70 11.34
N GLY A 402 3.63 19.55 11.47
CA GLY A 402 4.57 20.02 10.48
C GLY A 402 5.84 19.20 10.43
N ARG A 403 6.50 19.28 9.30
CA ARG A 403 7.81 18.68 9.05
C ARG A 403 8.73 19.73 8.45
N LEU A 404 9.91 19.85 9.02
CA LEU A 404 11.02 20.61 8.43
C LEU A 404 12.14 19.61 8.10
N ARG A 405 12.63 19.66 6.88
CA ARG A 405 13.87 18.97 6.48
C ARG A 405 14.81 19.99 5.85
N THR A 406 16.03 20.00 6.33
CA THR A 406 17.13 20.82 5.81
C THR A 406 18.25 19.91 5.35
N ASP A 407 18.59 19.98 4.08
CA ASP A 407 19.71 19.28 3.46
C ASP A 407 20.82 20.30 3.18
N VAL A 408 22.05 20.04 3.64
CA VAL A 408 23.20 20.93 3.48
C VAL A 408 24.31 20.19 2.74
N ARG A 409 24.61 20.62 1.52
CA ARG A 409 25.72 20.10 0.72
C ARG A 409 27.03 20.73 1.16
N MET A 410 27.71 20.08 2.11
CA MET A 410 29.00 20.54 2.64
C MET A 410 30.14 20.49 1.61
N SER A 411 30.08 19.50 0.71
CA SER A 411 31.03 19.34 -0.41
C SER A 411 30.33 18.57 -1.54
N PRO A 412 30.94 18.42 -2.72
CA PRO A 412 30.39 17.58 -3.79
C PRO A 412 30.14 16.13 -3.35
N ARG A 413 30.84 15.64 -2.32
CA ARG A 413 30.76 14.26 -1.82
C ARG A 413 30.06 14.11 -0.49
N LEU A 414 29.79 15.19 0.24
CA LEU A 414 29.20 15.16 1.57
C LEU A 414 27.93 16.00 1.60
N LEU A 415 26.81 15.32 1.82
CA LEU A 415 25.52 15.90 2.16
C LEU A 415 25.21 15.55 3.61
N THR A 416 24.86 16.56 4.39
CA THR A 416 24.28 16.38 5.73
C THR A 416 22.85 16.82 5.72
N TYR A 417 22.02 16.23 6.56
CA TYR A 417 20.62 16.66 6.69
C TYR A 417 20.12 16.52 8.11
N PHE A 418 19.12 17.33 8.39
CA PHE A 418 18.37 17.32 9.63
C PHE A 418 16.88 17.33 9.29
N GLN A 419 16.08 16.57 10.01
CA GLN A 419 14.63 16.57 9.93
C GLN A 419 14.03 16.68 11.32
N ALA A 420 13.01 17.48 11.45
CA ALA A 420 12.18 17.58 12.65
C ALA A 420 10.71 17.47 12.25
N ILE A 421 9.94 16.74 13.03
CA ILE A 421 8.51 16.54 12.89
C ILE A 421 7.86 16.85 14.22
N TYR A 422 6.79 17.59 14.18
CA TYR A 422 5.88 17.77 15.30
C TYR A 422 4.46 17.53 14.83
N ALA A 423 3.69 16.79 15.61
CA ALA A 423 2.28 16.59 15.39
C ALA A 423 1.51 16.58 16.70
N HIS A 424 0.39 17.27 16.72
CA HIS A 424 -0.51 17.41 17.85
C HIS A 424 -1.90 16.90 17.46
N SER A 425 -2.47 16.00 18.29
CA SER A 425 -3.83 15.52 18.10
C SER A 425 -4.83 16.53 18.67
N LYS A 426 -5.84 16.88 17.89
CA LYS A 426 -6.93 17.76 18.32
C LYS A 426 -8.03 16.98 19.03
N THR A 427 -7.76 16.44 20.19
CA THR A 427 -8.81 15.88 21.05
C THR A 427 -9.44 17.04 21.84
N GLU A 428 -10.53 17.62 21.32
CA GLU A 428 -11.26 18.64 22.06
C GLU A 428 -12.18 17.94 23.08
N GLN A 429 -11.95 18.19 24.36
CA GLN A 429 -12.89 17.84 25.42
C GLN A 429 -14.21 18.57 25.15
N GLY A 430 -15.25 17.86 24.76
CA GLY A 430 -16.61 18.35 24.63
C GLY A 430 -17.05 18.86 23.25
N GLY A 431 -16.27 18.69 22.20
CA GLY A 431 -16.62 19.12 20.84
C GLY A 431 -16.86 17.97 19.87
N ALA A 432 -17.97 17.95 19.21
CA ALA A 432 -18.66 16.82 18.58
C ALA A 432 -17.92 16.04 17.47
N THR A 433 -16.75 16.41 16.97
CA THR A 433 -16.23 15.84 15.72
C THR A 433 -14.93 15.05 15.82
N CYS A 434 -13.98 15.44 16.65
CA CYS A 434 -12.76 14.65 16.89
C CYS A 434 -12.88 13.69 18.07
N ASP A 435 -13.81 13.91 18.98
CA ASP A 435 -14.08 13.04 20.14
C ASP A 435 -14.57 11.63 19.80
N ARG A 436 -15.22 11.47 18.64
CA ARG A 436 -15.67 10.14 18.17
C ARG A 436 -14.50 9.18 17.90
N MET A 437 -13.31 9.69 17.67
CA MET A 437 -12.12 8.86 17.49
C MET A 437 -11.67 8.22 18.80
N GLY A 438 -11.72 8.92 19.90
CA GLY A 438 -11.43 8.40 21.23
C GLY A 438 -12.33 7.20 21.58
N ASN A 439 -13.60 7.29 21.25
CA ASN A 439 -14.58 6.25 21.57
C ASN A 439 -14.54 5.01 20.67
N ILE A 440 -13.97 5.10 19.46
CA ILE A 440 -13.95 3.98 18.52
C ILE A 440 -12.76 3.04 18.76
N GLN A 441 -11.69 3.53 19.36
CA GLN A 441 -10.47 2.74 19.60
C GLN A 441 -10.14 2.51 21.07
N ALA A 442 -10.78 3.21 21.98
CA ALA A 442 -10.61 2.89 23.40
C ALA A 442 -11.31 1.55 23.67
N PRO A 443 -10.62 0.56 24.20
CA PRO A 443 -11.30 -0.54 24.85
C PRO A 443 -12.28 0.05 25.87
N THR A 444 -13.51 -0.45 25.89
CA THR A 444 -14.53 -0.03 26.84
C THR A 444 -13.96 0.04 28.27
N GLY A 445 -13.89 1.25 28.85
CA GLY A 445 -13.41 1.45 30.21
C GLY A 445 -12.08 2.18 30.37
N HIS A 446 -11.41 2.61 29.28
CA HIS A 446 -10.19 3.40 29.38
C HIS A 446 -10.46 4.90 29.23
N PRO A 447 -9.89 5.74 30.13
CA PRO A 447 -10.05 7.19 30.05
C PRO A 447 -9.33 7.76 28.83
N ALA A 448 -9.80 8.93 28.36
CA ALA A 448 -9.23 9.69 27.25
C ALA A 448 -7.73 10.00 27.37
N ASP A 449 -7.16 9.80 28.57
CA ASP A 449 -5.76 10.07 28.92
C ASP A 449 -4.73 9.10 28.27
N TYR A 450 -5.22 8.00 27.64
CA TYR A 450 -4.37 6.98 27.00
C TYR A 450 -3.98 7.30 25.55
N TYR A 451 -4.39 8.44 25.00
CA TYR A 451 -4.13 8.77 23.61
C TYR A 451 -2.87 9.63 23.47
N THR A 452 -2.09 9.32 22.44
CA THR A 452 -1.05 10.21 21.98
C THR A 452 -1.65 11.56 21.65
N ASN A 453 -1.19 12.60 22.33
CA ASN A 453 -1.56 13.98 22.05
C ASN A 453 -0.48 14.69 21.25
N ASP A 454 0.77 14.49 21.60
CA ASP A 454 1.92 15.10 20.97
C ASP A 454 2.93 14.06 20.50
N VAL A 455 3.42 14.23 19.28
CA VAL A 455 4.51 13.45 18.70
C VAL A 455 5.63 14.38 18.31
N TRP A 456 6.82 14.13 18.85
CA TRP A 456 8.06 14.77 18.45
C TRP A 456 8.98 13.75 17.83
N ASP A 457 9.44 13.99 16.61
CA ASP A 457 10.42 13.16 15.92
C ASP A 457 11.52 14.03 15.34
N GLY A 458 12.75 13.63 15.57
CA GLY A 458 13.92 14.31 15.04
C GLY A 458 14.95 13.32 14.56
N LEU A 459 15.54 13.60 13.40
CA LEU A 459 16.64 12.81 12.88
C LEU A 459 17.70 13.69 12.22
N GLY A 460 18.94 13.25 12.33
CA GLY A 460 20.07 13.82 11.61
C GLY A 460 20.79 12.74 10.82
N GLY A 461 21.37 13.11 9.69
CA GLY A 461 22.04 12.14 8.87
C GLY A 461 23.11 12.72 7.95
N ILE A 462 23.87 11.79 7.41
CA ILE A 462 24.94 12.07 6.44
C ILE A 462 24.80 11.16 5.24
N GLN A 463 25.16 11.70 4.08
CA GLN A 463 25.40 10.93 2.87
C GLN A 463 26.78 11.30 2.36
N PHE A 464 27.66 10.31 2.27
CA PHE A 464 29.03 10.49 1.84
C PHE A 464 29.36 9.56 0.67
N THR A 465 29.83 10.11 -0.45
CA THR A 465 30.30 9.36 -1.61
C THR A 465 31.83 9.35 -1.66
N PHE A 466 32.41 8.22 -2.04
CA PHE A 466 33.85 8.03 -2.13
C PHE A 466 34.21 7.07 -3.29
N ASP A 467 35.50 6.72 -3.48
CA ASP A 467 35.93 5.90 -4.59
C ASP A 467 35.49 6.44 -5.97
N LYS A 468 35.66 7.72 -6.23
CA LYS A 468 35.20 8.39 -7.45
C LYS A 468 33.68 8.22 -7.67
N ASP A 469 32.90 8.33 -6.58
CA ASP A 469 31.43 8.21 -6.52
C ASP A 469 30.88 6.81 -6.80
N GLN A 470 31.74 5.77 -6.77
CA GLN A 470 31.33 4.36 -6.91
C GLN A 470 30.90 3.71 -5.59
N SER A 471 31.25 4.33 -4.48
CA SER A 471 30.92 3.86 -3.13
C SER A 471 30.21 4.96 -2.36
N TYR A 472 29.30 4.58 -1.46
CA TYR A 472 28.61 5.56 -0.61
C TYR A 472 28.30 5.01 0.77
N LEU A 473 28.19 5.93 1.72
CA LEU A 473 27.68 5.72 3.05
C LEU A 473 26.51 6.68 3.25
N TYR A 474 25.38 6.15 3.65
CA TYR A 474 24.23 6.88 4.17
C TYR A 474 24.04 6.43 5.61
N ALA A 475 23.96 7.34 6.56
CA ALA A 475 23.74 7.01 7.96
C ALA A 475 22.84 8.06 8.61
N THR A 476 21.93 7.62 9.49
CA THR A 476 21.05 8.48 10.27
C THR A 476 21.02 8.06 11.72
N ILE A 477 20.80 9.02 12.58
CA ILE A 477 20.40 8.82 13.96
C ILE A 477 19.15 9.66 14.24
N GLY A 478 18.19 9.08 14.93
CA GLY A 478 16.92 9.74 15.22
C GLY A 478 16.36 9.38 16.58
N THR A 479 15.42 10.19 17.01
CA THR A 479 14.64 9.97 18.23
C THR A 479 13.20 10.40 18.03
N ARG A 480 12.28 9.66 18.65
CA ARG A 480 10.86 9.97 18.69
C ARG A 480 10.37 9.93 20.13
N ASN A 481 9.52 10.88 20.48
CA ASN A 481 8.85 10.95 21.78
C ASN A 481 7.36 11.24 21.56
N ASP A 482 6.51 10.37 22.07
CA ASP A 482 5.07 10.56 22.09
C ASP A 482 4.63 10.84 23.53
N ARG A 483 3.70 11.80 23.69
CA ARG A 483 3.15 12.19 24.99
C ARG A 483 1.63 12.06 24.98
N LYS A 484 1.09 11.76 26.16
CA LYS A 484 -0.35 11.77 26.42
C LYS A 484 -0.90 13.21 26.49
N GLY A 485 -2.24 13.34 26.49
CA GLY A 485 -2.91 14.61 26.75
C GLY A 485 -2.56 15.25 28.10
N THR A 486 -2.14 14.47 29.09
CA THR A 486 -1.61 14.93 30.37
C THR A 486 -0.19 15.48 30.30
N GLY A 487 0.50 15.33 29.15
CA GLY A 487 1.91 15.71 28.97
C GLY A 487 2.91 14.64 29.41
N GLU A 488 2.45 13.52 29.99
CA GLU A 488 3.31 12.41 30.39
C GLU A 488 3.87 11.65 29.18
N PRO A 489 5.11 11.13 29.27
CA PRO A 489 5.67 10.27 28.25
C PRO A 489 4.81 9.01 28.07
N TYR A 490 4.62 8.61 26.81
CA TYR A 490 3.87 7.42 26.46
C TYR A 490 4.69 6.43 25.65
N TYR A 491 5.52 6.95 24.74
CA TYR A 491 6.39 6.16 23.89
C TYR A 491 7.68 6.90 23.60
N HIS A 492 8.78 6.17 23.62
CA HIS A 492 10.09 6.68 23.23
C HIS A 492 10.80 5.71 22.29
N GLN A 493 11.46 6.24 21.26
CA GLN A 493 12.28 5.46 20.33
C GLN A 493 13.58 6.19 20.04
N SER A 494 14.68 5.47 20.06
CA SER A 494 15.95 5.89 19.45
C SER A 494 16.27 4.97 18.28
N GLU A 495 16.73 5.54 17.16
CA GLU A 495 16.93 4.80 15.92
C GLU A 495 18.26 5.14 15.28
N VAL A 496 18.92 4.13 14.74
CA VAL A 496 20.06 4.27 13.85
C VAL A 496 19.75 3.50 12.55
N THR A 497 19.90 4.17 11.40
CA THR A 497 19.81 3.54 10.08
C THR A 497 21.09 3.77 9.31
N TYR A 498 21.51 2.79 8.52
CA TYR A 498 22.64 2.96 7.61
C TYR A 498 22.46 2.15 6.33
N THR A 499 23.01 2.68 5.26
CA THR A 499 23.26 1.98 4.01
C THR A 499 24.71 2.26 3.58
N PHE A 500 25.47 1.22 3.46
CA PHE A 500 26.86 1.30 3.03
C PHE A 500 27.02 0.47 1.76
N SER A 501 27.56 1.08 0.70
CA SER A 501 27.87 0.40 -0.54
C SER A 501 29.33 0.63 -0.89
N LYS A 502 30.09 -0.45 -1.03
CA LYS A 502 31.51 -0.45 -1.34
C LYS A 502 31.77 -1.16 -2.66
N TYR A 503 32.34 -0.44 -3.60
CA TYR A 503 32.88 -1.01 -4.82
C TYR A 503 34.21 -1.71 -4.51
N LEU A 504 34.28 -3.00 -4.80
CA LEU A 504 35.48 -3.82 -4.55
C LEU A 504 36.35 -4.03 -5.82
N GLY A 505 35.90 -3.55 -6.97
CA GLY A 505 36.57 -3.64 -8.25
C GLY A 505 36.07 -4.80 -9.12
N LYS A 506 36.38 -4.73 -10.43
CA LYS A 506 36.03 -5.76 -11.43
C LYS A 506 34.59 -6.24 -11.39
N SER A 507 33.63 -5.32 -11.26
CA SER A 507 32.20 -5.62 -11.23
C SER A 507 31.69 -6.23 -9.92
N VAL A 508 32.44 -6.18 -8.83
CA VAL A 508 32.03 -6.67 -7.51
C VAL A 508 31.75 -5.49 -6.58
N SER A 509 30.64 -5.51 -5.88
CA SER A 509 30.32 -4.58 -4.81
C SER A 509 29.67 -5.27 -3.62
N LEU A 510 29.94 -4.74 -2.42
CA LEU A 510 29.32 -5.15 -1.17
C LEU A 510 28.35 -4.05 -0.72
N GLU A 511 27.15 -4.44 -0.33
CA GLU A 511 26.14 -3.55 0.25
C GLU A 511 25.73 -4.05 1.63
N LEU A 512 25.69 -3.14 2.57
CA LEU A 512 25.19 -3.37 3.92
C LEU A 512 24.06 -2.38 4.17
N LEU A 513 22.91 -2.86 4.61
CA LEU A 513 21.77 -2.06 5.00
C LEU A 513 21.35 -2.49 6.40
N GLY A 514 21.16 -1.53 7.29
CA GLY A 514 20.74 -1.83 8.65
C GLY A 514 19.85 -0.75 9.24
N ARG A 515 18.99 -1.19 10.15
CA ARG A 515 18.13 -0.35 10.97
C ARG A 515 18.05 -0.96 12.35
N HIS A 516 18.34 -0.18 13.36
CA HIS A 516 18.31 -0.62 14.75
C HIS A 516 17.55 0.39 15.59
N ARG A 517 16.66 -0.09 16.45
CA ARG A 517 15.77 0.72 17.28
C ARG A 517 15.79 0.22 18.71
N MET A 518 15.86 1.14 19.64
CA MET A 518 15.57 0.93 21.06
C MET A 518 14.26 1.63 21.36
N ARG A 519 13.32 0.92 21.94
CA ARG A 519 11.95 1.39 22.19
C ARG A 519 11.57 1.21 23.63
N TRP A 520 10.79 2.13 24.10
CA TRP A 520 10.10 2.08 25.38
C TRP A 520 8.64 2.47 25.16
N GLU A 521 7.74 1.72 25.74
CA GLU A 521 6.31 1.99 25.73
C GLU A 521 5.75 1.81 27.14
N GLU A 522 4.89 2.74 27.58
CA GLU A 522 4.18 2.59 28.82
C GLU A 522 3.24 1.38 28.72
N ALA A 523 3.24 0.56 29.75
CA ALA A 523 2.37 -0.62 29.79
C ALA A 523 0.90 -0.22 29.75
N GLN A 524 0.23 -0.62 28.70
CA GLN A 524 -1.23 -0.55 28.65
C GLN A 524 -1.80 -1.74 29.41
N ASN A 525 -2.75 -1.49 30.30
CA ASN A 525 -3.44 -2.50 31.12
C ASN A 525 -4.12 -3.62 30.32
N THR A 526 -4.07 -3.60 29.01
CA THR A 526 -4.75 -4.53 28.09
C THR A 526 -3.83 -5.55 27.43
N ARG A 527 -2.50 -5.42 27.51
CA ARG A 527 -1.56 -6.26 26.74
C ARG A 527 -0.69 -7.23 27.55
N GLY A 528 -0.82 -7.27 28.83
CA GLY A 528 -0.08 -8.22 29.65
C GLY A 528 -0.57 -8.31 31.08
N PRO A 529 -0.39 -9.45 31.76
CA PRO A 529 -0.69 -9.57 33.18
C PRO A 529 0.31 -8.70 33.95
N GLY A 530 -0.11 -7.50 34.36
CA GLY A 530 0.64 -6.73 35.36
C GLY A 530 1.00 -5.29 35.03
N GLY A 531 0.59 -4.72 33.88
CA GLY A 531 0.77 -3.29 33.61
C GLY A 531 2.23 -2.81 33.74
N GLN A 532 3.20 -3.55 33.23
CA GLN A 532 4.61 -3.18 33.30
C GLN A 532 5.07 -2.44 32.03
N GLU A 533 5.89 -1.43 32.24
CA GLU A 533 6.61 -0.76 31.15
C GLU A 533 7.39 -1.78 30.31
N GLU A 534 7.30 -1.68 29.00
CA GLU A 534 8.02 -2.56 28.10
C GLU A 534 9.18 -1.83 27.42
N ASN A 535 10.37 -2.36 27.60
CA ASN A 535 11.58 -1.95 26.90
C ASN A 535 12.02 -3.07 25.97
N TRP A 536 12.23 -2.74 24.69
CA TRP A 536 12.77 -3.72 23.76
C TRP A 536 13.69 -3.10 22.72
N ALA A 537 14.58 -3.90 22.21
CA ALA A 537 15.40 -3.58 21.05
C ALA A 537 14.95 -4.41 19.85
N GLU A 538 14.96 -3.81 18.69
CA GLU A 538 14.71 -4.51 17.45
C GLU A 538 15.60 -3.97 16.34
N GLY A 539 15.91 -4.81 15.38
CA GLY A 539 16.70 -4.38 14.25
C GLY A 539 16.74 -5.37 13.10
N GLU A 540 17.29 -4.88 12.02
CA GLU A 540 17.51 -5.63 10.80
C GLU A 540 18.88 -5.27 10.21
N ASN A 541 19.54 -6.26 9.65
CA ASN A 541 20.77 -6.10 8.89
C ASN A 541 20.71 -6.98 7.64
N TYR A 542 20.89 -6.37 6.48
CA TYR A 542 20.96 -7.05 5.20
C TYR A 542 22.32 -6.82 4.57
N THR A 543 22.95 -7.89 4.17
CA THR A 543 24.22 -7.88 3.44
C THR A 543 23.99 -8.43 2.05
N ALA A 544 24.47 -7.74 1.02
CA ALA A 544 24.39 -8.19 -0.35
C ALA A 544 25.75 -8.08 -1.05
N LEU A 545 26.22 -9.20 -1.61
CA LEU A 545 27.37 -9.27 -2.52
C LEU A 545 26.83 -9.25 -3.95
N LYS A 546 27.12 -8.19 -4.68
CA LYS A 546 26.69 -8.00 -6.08
C LYS A 546 27.87 -8.31 -7.01
N ILE A 547 27.68 -9.25 -7.93
CA ILE A 547 28.62 -9.59 -8.98
C ILE A 547 27.97 -9.24 -10.31
N ALA A 548 28.25 -8.00 -10.75
CA ALA A 548 27.63 -7.47 -11.96
C ALA A 548 28.13 -8.22 -13.21
N PRO A 549 27.25 -8.39 -14.24
CA PRO A 549 25.90 -7.85 -14.31
C PRO A 549 24.81 -8.79 -13.75
N LYS A 550 25.14 -10.03 -13.37
CA LYS A 550 24.16 -11.12 -13.28
C LYS A 550 23.76 -11.55 -11.87
N TRP A 551 24.67 -11.53 -10.89
CA TRP A 551 24.44 -12.17 -9.60
C TRP A 551 24.36 -11.21 -8.45
N VAL A 552 23.41 -11.46 -7.53
CA VAL A 552 23.37 -10.85 -6.21
C VAL A 552 23.11 -11.95 -5.19
N PHE A 553 24.00 -12.08 -4.21
CA PHE A 553 23.85 -12.96 -3.06
C PHE A 553 23.50 -12.09 -1.86
N SER A 554 22.45 -12.45 -1.13
CA SER A 554 21.98 -11.67 0.02
C SER A 554 21.80 -12.53 1.25
N GLN A 555 22.04 -11.92 2.41
CA GLN A 555 21.77 -12.48 3.73
C GLN A 555 21.04 -11.42 4.55
N GLY A 556 20.00 -11.82 5.28
CA GLY A 556 19.25 -10.98 6.20
C GLY A 556 19.28 -11.55 7.62
N ILE A 557 19.44 -10.67 8.59
CA ILE A 557 19.35 -10.95 10.02
C ILE A 557 18.39 -9.92 10.59
N GLU A 558 17.27 -10.37 11.16
CA GLU A 558 16.34 -9.51 11.87
C GLU A 558 16.21 -10.02 13.32
N TYR A 559 16.07 -9.11 14.27
CA TYR A 559 15.96 -9.47 15.68
C TYR A 559 14.95 -8.57 16.41
N THR A 560 14.38 -9.10 17.48
CA THR A 560 13.58 -8.36 18.45
C THR A 560 13.74 -8.98 19.84
N THR A 561 13.76 -8.14 20.87
CA THR A 561 13.73 -8.60 22.26
C THR A 561 12.33 -8.42 22.88
N LYS A 562 11.33 -8.07 22.05
CA LYS A 562 9.95 -7.90 22.51
C LYS A 562 9.40 -9.22 23.03
N LEU A 563 8.81 -9.20 24.23
CA LEU A 563 8.25 -10.40 24.87
C LEU A 563 7.15 -11.01 23.98
N GLY A 564 7.12 -12.35 23.93
CA GLY A 564 6.13 -13.10 23.15
C GLY A 564 6.44 -13.20 21.65
N GLN A 565 7.57 -12.66 21.16
CA GLN A 565 8.00 -12.79 19.78
C GLN A 565 9.29 -13.61 19.66
N PRO A 566 9.53 -14.31 18.54
CA PRO A 566 10.81 -14.94 18.27
C PRO A 566 11.93 -13.90 18.24
N THR A 567 13.06 -14.22 18.85
CA THR A 567 14.15 -13.27 19.05
C THR A 567 15.02 -13.05 17.82
N LEU A 568 15.06 -14.00 16.90
CA LEU A 568 15.96 -13.97 15.74
C LEU A 568 15.32 -14.59 14.51
N TYR A 569 15.44 -13.89 13.38
CA TYR A 569 15.00 -14.31 12.06
C TYR A 569 16.18 -14.27 11.10
N LEU A 570 16.44 -15.35 10.40
CA LEU A 570 17.55 -15.47 9.46
C LEU A 570 17.02 -15.82 8.07
N ASN A 571 17.52 -15.14 7.06
CA ASN A 571 17.22 -15.46 5.68
C ASN A 571 18.43 -15.29 4.77
N GLY A 572 18.39 -16.00 3.63
CA GLY A 572 19.38 -15.89 2.58
C GLY A 572 18.71 -15.88 1.21
N GLY A 573 19.32 -15.21 0.26
CA GLY A 573 18.74 -15.07 -1.07
C GLY A 573 19.77 -15.00 -2.18
N VAL A 574 19.32 -15.37 -3.38
CA VAL A 574 20.08 -15.25 -4.62
C VAL A 574 19.19 -14.60 -5.66
N LEU A 575 19.71 -13.58 -6.35
CA LEU A 575 19.08 -13.00 -7.53
C LEU A 575 19.99 -13.21 -8.72
N TYR A 576 19.44 -13.79 -9.78
CA TYR A 576 20.13 -13.96 -11.06
C TYR A 576 19.39 -13.17 -12.15
N LYS A 577 20.11 -12.32 -12.86
CA LYS A 577 19.60 -11.54 -14.00
C LYS A 577 19.94 -12.25 -15.31
N PHE A 578 18.93 -12.68 -16.04
CA PHE A 578 19.11 -13.24 -17.39
C PHE A 578 19.37 -12.14 -18.40
N THR A 579 18.51 -11.12 -18.35
CA THR A 579 18.59 -9.92 -19.17
C THR A 579 18.56 -8.68 -18.29
N LYS A 580 18.51 -7.52 -18.88
CA LYS A 580 18.32 -6.23 -18.21
C LYS A 580 17.02 -6.19 -17.40
N ASP A 581 15.94 -6.76 -17.95
CA ASP A 581 14.58 -6.64 -17.44
C ASP A 581 13.97 -7.99 -16.96
N SER A 582 14.76 -9.09 -17.03
CA SER A 582 14.33 -10.42 -16.62
C SER A 582 15.25 -11.00 -15.56
N ASN A 583 14.68 -11.54 -14.50
CA ASN A 583 15.44 -12.08 -13.37
C ASN A 583 14.72 -13.21 -12.63
N LEU A 584 15.52 -14.00 -11.94
CA LEU A 584 15.06 -15.01 -10.96
C LEU A 584 15.61 -14.63 -9.59
N LYS A 585 14.73 -14.57 -8.61
CA LYS A 585 15.04 -14.34 -7.21
C LYS A 585 14.60 -15.55 -6.38
N VAL A 586 15.48 -16.04 -5.55
CA VAL A 586 15.21 -17.12 -4.58
C VAL A 586 15.52 -16.61 -3.19
N LEU A 587 14.63 -16.83 -2.25
CA LEU A 587 14.78 -16.49 -0.85
C LEU A 587 14.44 -17.72 -0.01
N VAL A 588 15.25 -18.00 1.01
CA VAL A 588 15.00 -19.10 1.97
C VAL A 588 15.26 -18.57 3.38
N GLY A 589 14.40 -18.93 4.31
CA GLY A 589 14.55 -18.58 5.72
C GLY A 589 13.34 -17.86 6.29
N GLN A 590 13.61 -16.98 7.25
CA GLN A 590 12.62 -16.29 8.05
C GLN A 590 12.70 -14.78 7.85
N GLN A 591 11.56 -14.12 7.78
CA GLN A 591 11.42 -12.65 7.81
C GLN A 591 10.38 -12.27 8.85
N ARG A 592 10.68 -11.29 9.66
CA ARG A 592 9.73 -10.74 10.62
C ARG A 592 8.61 -10.00 9.89
N GLY A 593 7.38 -10.22 10.32
CA GLY A 593 6.25 -9.40 9.92
C GLY A 593 6.38 -7.97 10.48
N GLY A 594 5.58 -7.07 9.99
CA GLY A 594 5.55 -5.70 10.49
C GLY A 594 5.04 -4.69 9.48
N LEU A 595 4.89 -3.45 9.94
CA LEU A 595 4.42 -2.35 9.12
C LEU A 595 5.54 -1.86 8.19
N ARG A 596 5.26 -1.82 6.88
CA ARG A 596 6.13 -1.22 5.87
C ARG A 596 5.44 -0.02 5.24
N CYS A 597 6.19 1.07 5.13
CA CYS A 597 5.68 2.33 4.60
C CYS A 597 6.49 2.77 3.38
N VAL A 598 5.79 3.25 2.35
CA VAL A 598 6.39 3.83 1.14
C VAL A 598 5.60 5.08 0.77
N SER A 599 6.29 6.21 0.67
CA SER A 599 5.68 7.50 0.28
C SER A 599 4.42 7.85 1.10
N GLY A 600 4.46 7.64 2.42
CA GLY A 600 3.37 7.95 3.34
C GLY A 600 2.22 6.93 3.36
N VAL A 601 2.35 5.84 2.63
CA VAL A 601 1.40 4.72 2.65
C VAL A 601 2.02 3.55 3.37
N CYS A 602 1.33 3.05 4.37
CA CYS A 602 1.80 1.94 5.19
C CYS A 602 0.91 0.71 5.05
N ARG A 603 1.53 -0.46 5.12
CA ARG A 603 0.85 -1.73 5.07
C ARG A 603 1.50 -2.73 6.01
N GLN A 604 0.67 -3.50 6.71
CA GLN A 604 1.11 -4.62 7.52
C GLN A 604 1.51 -5.79 6.62
N PHE A 605 2.71 -6.33 6.82
CA PHE A 605 3.21 -7.53 6.16
C PHE A 605 3.21 -8.68 7.17
N PRO A 606 2.72 -9.87 6.80
CA PRO A 606 2.80 -11.04 7.67
C PRO A 606 4.25 -11.52 7.78
N ALA A 607 4.56 -12.19 8.88
CA ALA A 607 5.80 -12.93 9.01
C ALA A 607 5.90 -14.01 7.94
N PHE A 608 7.11 -14.32 7.50
CA PHE A 608 7.37 -15.35 6.51
C PHE A 608 8.44 -16.31 7.04
N GLU A 609 8.14 -17.60 6.98
CA GLU A 609 9.13 -18.66 7.18
C GLU A 609 8.97 -19.68 6.05
N GLY A 610 10.03 -19.91 5.27
CA GLY A 610 9.90 -20.81 4.14
C GLY A 610 10.92 -20.58 3.03
N ALA A 611 10.54 -21.04 1.83
CA ALA A 611 11.26 -20.81 0.60
C ALA A 611 10.34 -20.11 -0.41
N ARG A 612 10.85 -19.05 -1.06
CA ARG A 612 10.14 -18.28 -2.09
C ARG A 612 11.02 -18.13 -3.32
N MET A 613 10.45 -18.38 -4.46
CA MET A 613 11.05 -18.14 -5.78
C MET A 613 10.17 -17.14 -6.53
N GLU A 614 10.80 -16.17 -7.15
CA GLU A 614 10.14 -15.15 -7.97
C GLU A 614 10.87 -15.05 -9.30
N LEU A 615 10.15 -15.29 -10.38
CA LEU A 615 10.63 -15.15 -11.75
C LEU A 615 9.91 -13.99 -12.41
N THR A 616 10.67 -13.04 -12.92
CA THR A 616 10.16 -11.96 -13.77
C THR A 616 10.75 -12.12 -15.15
N VAL A 617 9.88 -12.15 -16.16
CA VAL A 617 10.28 -12.21 -17.58
C VAL A 617 9.55 -11.10 -18.34
N ARG A 618 10.29 -10.37 -19.18
CA ARG A 618 9.75 -9.31 -20.03
C ARG A 618 10.16 -9.54 -21.48
N PHE A 619 9.19 -9.44 -22.39
CA PHE A 619 9.35 -9.57 -23.83
C PHE A 619 8.92 -8.30 -24.55
#